data_ba4af8bd7349cede926ac53a8ce6f928
#
_entry.id   ba4af8bd7349cede926ac53a8ce6f928
#
_cell.length_a   1.000
_cell.length_b   1.000
_cell.length_c   1.000
_cell.angle_alpha   90.00
_cell.angle_beta   90.00
_cell.angle_gamma   90.00
#
_symmetry.space_group_name_H-M   'P 1'
#
loop_
_entity.id
_entity.type
_entity.pdbx_description
1 polymer ?
#
loop_
_entity_poly.entity_id
_entity_poly.type
_entity_poly.pdbx_seq_one_letter_code
_entity_poly.pdbx_strand_id
1 'polypeptide(L)'
;MRNRDHGRRWYEERSWQRAYRSHNRYRIQPYRYPSGWYARSWSFGDYLPYGWFASGYYLSSGAYGLPYPPIGCEWVRVGQDALLVDIWSGRILSVYYGIFW
;
A
#
# COMPACT_ATOMS: atom_id res chain seq x y z
N MET A 1 21.28 7.41 13.44
CA MET A 1 20.79 7.22 13.08
C MET A 1 20.02 7.19 12.84
N ARG A 2 20.18 7.12 13.10
CA ARG A 2 19.52 7.00 12.83
C ARG A 2 18.87 6.64 12.39
N ASN A 3 18.82 6.46 12.73
CA ASN A 3 18.24 6.05 12.27
C ASN A 3 17.56 5.71 11.95
N ARG A 4 17.90 5.55 12.15
CA ARG A 4 17.33 5.11 11.86
C ARG A 4 16.67 5.20 11.53
N ASP A 5 16.64 5.20 11.90
CA ASP A 5 15.95 5.25 11.54
C ASP A 5 15.30 5.21 11.25
N HIS A 6 15.79 4.82 11.37
CA HIS A 6 15.09 4.67 11.19
C HIS A 6 14.36 5.08 11.28
N GLY A 7 14.57 4.25 11.93
CA GLY A 7 13.65 5.13 11.90
C GLY A 7 13.75 6.33 11.06
N ARG A 8 14.78 6.62 10.66
CA ARG A 8 14.77 7.76 9.88
C ARG A 8 14.04 7.56 8.61
N ARG A 9 13.13 8.42 8.33
CA ARG A 9 12.22 8.27 7.23
C ARG A 9 12.69 8.99 6.00
N TRP A 10 12.37 8.43 4.85
CA TRP A 10 12.64 9.06 3.58
C TRP A 10 11.47 9.85 3.07
N TYR A 11 10.33 9.72 3.71
CA TYR A 11 9.10 10.38 3.29
C TYR A 11 8.58 11.24 4.42
N GLU A 12 7.79 12.22 4.04
CA GLU A 12 7.05 13.02 4.98
C GLU A 12 5.63 12.57 4.94
N GLU A 13 5.13 11.99 6.00
CA GLU A 13 3.78 11.44 5.99
C GLU A 13 2.74 12.44 5.58
N ARG A 14 2.87 13.67 6.04
CA ARG A 14 1.83 14.64 5.74
C ARG A 14 1.89 15.15 4.32
N SER A 15 2.91 14.83 3.56
CA SER A 15 2.96 15.20 2.16
C SER A 15 2.22 14.20 1.28
N TRP A 16 1.75 13.10 1.86
CA TRP A 16 1.05 12.07 1.11
C TRP A 16 -0.44 12.18 1.37
N GLN A 17 -1.21 11.99 0.32
CA GLN A 17 -2.63 11.94 0.47
C GLN A 17 -3.00 10.61 1.11
N ARG A 18 -3.70 10.67 2.22
CA ARG A 18 -3.95 9.49 3.04
C ARG A 18 -5.03 8.60 2.49
N ALA A 19 -5.97 9.18 1.77
CA ALA A 19 -7.05 8.42 1.17
C ALA A 19 -7.48 9.09 -0.12
N TYR A 20 -7.79 8.28 -1.10
CA TYR A 20 -8.17 8.70 -2.43
C TYR A 20 -9.25 7.78 -2.92
N ARG A 21 -10.14 8.31 -3.71
CA ARG A 21 -11.01 7.44 -4.49
C ARG A 21 -10.53 7.51 -5.92
N SER A 22 -10.14 6.38 -6.47
CA SER A 22 -9.58 6.37 -7.81
C SER A 22 -10.63 6.71 -8.85
N HIS A 23 -10.25 7.55 -9.81
CA HIS A 23 -11.11 7.86 -10.96
C HIS A 23 -11.00 6.77 -12.01
N ASN A 24 -9.88 6.09 -12.09
CA ASN A 24 -9.65 5.04 -13.05
C ASN A 24 -9.69 3.70 -12.36
N ARG A 25 -10.28 2.72 -13.02
CA ARG A 25 -10.34 1.36 -12.48
C ARG A 25 -9.74 0.42 -13.49
N TYR A 26 -8.99 -0.52 -12.99
CA TYR A 26 -8.25 -1.45 -13.82
C TYR A 26 -8.78 -2.85 -13.59
N ARG A 27 -8.85 -3.63 -14.67
CA ARG A 27 -9.27 -5.01 -14.58
C ARG A 27 -8.04 -5.89 -14.70
N ILE A 28 -7.71 -6.58 -13.62
CA ILE A 28 -6.58 -7.49 -13.58
C ILE A 28 -7.09 -8.79 -13.00
N GLN A 29 -6.19 -9.76 -12.84
CA GLN A 29 -6.60 -11.07 -12.32
C GLN A 29 -7.25 -10.93 -10.95
N PRO A 30 -8.10 -11.90 -10.56
CA PRO A 30 -8.74 -11.85 -9.25
C PRO A 30 -7.72 -11.77 -8.14
N TYR A 31 -8.11 -11.10 -7.06
CA TYR A 31 -7.25 -10.95 -5.89
C TYR A 31 -7.12 -12.30 -5.19
N ARG A 32 -5.89 -12.62 -4.80
CA ARG A 32 -5.59 -13.85 -4.11
C ARG A 32 -5.33 -13.54 -2.65
N TYR A 33 -6.30 -13.87 -1.81
CA TYR A 33 -6.20 -13.55 -0.40
C TYR A 33 -5.03 -14.29 0.24
N PRO A 34 -4.30 -13.63 1.14
CA PRO A 34 -3.23 -14.31 1.85
C PRO A 34 -3.80 -15.35 2.80
N SER A 35 -2.96 -16.28 3.18
CA SER A 35 -3.32 -17.27 4.16
C SER A 35 -3.70 -16.58 5.46
N GLY A 36 -4.80 -17.01 6.07
CA GLY A 36 -5.24 -16.40 7.32
C GLY A 36 -5.93 -15.07 7.17
N TRP A 37 -6.39 -14.75 5.96
CA TRP A 37 -7.06 -13.47 5.73
C TRP A 37 -8.35 -13.40 6.53
N TYR A 38 -8.81 -12.17 6.73
CA TYR A 38 -10.11 -11.92 7.35
C TYR A 38 -10.65 -10.62 6.76
N ALA A 39 -11.98 -10.52 6.77
CA ALA A 39 -12.63 -9.34 6.19
C ALA A 39 -12.34 -8.14 7.06
N ARG A 40 -11.83 -7.08 6.45
CA ARG A 40 -11.50 -5.88 7.16
C ARG A 40 -11.24 -4.75 6.19
N SER A 41 -11.64 -3.54 6.56
CA SER A 41 -11.24 -2.33 5.84
C SER A 41 -9.93 -1.82 6.40
N TRP A 42 -9.03 -1.44 5.51
CA TRP A 42 -7.73 -0.91 5.89
C TRP A 42 -7.70 0.58 5.60
N SER A 43 -7.04 1.33 6.44
CA SER A 43 -6.95 2.76 6.26
C SER A 43 -5.60 3.29 6.71
N PHE A 44 -5.37 4.57 6.44
CA PHE A 44 -4.13 5.23 6.83
C PHE A 44 -3.85 5.00 8.32
N GLY A 45 -2.62 4.66 8.61
CA GLY A 45 -2.16 4.46 9.97
C GLY A 45 -2.31 3.05 10.48
N ASP A 46 -3.13 2.23 9.82
CA ASP A 46 -3.22 0.82 10.18
C ASP A 46 -1.94 0.10 9.82
N TYR A 47 -1.74 -1.05 10.45
CA TYR A 47 -0.60 -1.90 10.15
C TYR A 47 -1.09 -3.16 9.48
N LEU A 48 -0.58 -3.38 8.27
CA LEU A 48 -0.94 -4.55 7.49
C LEU A 48 -0.08 -5.72 7.94
N PRO A 49 -0.67 -6.90 8.20
CA PRO A 49 0.14 -8.06 8.57
C PRO A 49 1.10 -8.45 7.45
N TYR A 50 2.20 -9.06 7.82
CA TYR A 50 3.28 -9.32 6.89
C TYR A 50 2.84 -10.05 5.62
N GLY A 51 2.04 -11.10 5.75
CA GLY A 51 1.62 -11.87 4.58
C GLY A 51 0.80 -11.08 3.57
N TRP A 52 0.25 -9.94 3.98
CA TRP A 52 -0.58 -9.12 3.10
C TRP A 52 0.25 -8.22 2.20
N PHE A 53 1.53 -7.99 2.54
CA PHE A 53 2.40 -7.18 1.71
C PHE A 53 3.66 -7.92 1.28
N ALA A 54 3.55 -9.24 1.12
CA ALA A 54 4.62 -10.01 0.50
C ALA A 54 4.78 -9.55 -0.95
N SER A 55 5.94 -9.79 -1.53
CA SER A 55 6.27 -9.24 -2.83
C SER A 55 5.30 -9.63 -3.94
N GLY A 56 4.60 -10.75 -3.79
CA GLY A 56 3.61 -11.14 -4.78
C GLY A 56 2.44 -10.19 -4.90
N TYR A 57 2.26 -9.28 -3.94
CA TYR A 57 1.18 -8.30 -3.95
C TYR A 57 1.64 -6.92 -4.39
N TYR A 58 2.91 -6.74 -4.69
CA TYR A 58 3.43 -5.44 -5.11
C TYR A 58 2.84 -5.03 -6.44
N LEU A 59 2.58 -3.73 -6.56
CA LEU A 59 2.02 -3.15 -7.77
C LEU A 59 3.01 -2.18 -8.38
N SER A 60 3.11 -2.21 -9.69
CA SER A 60 3.91 -1.22 -10.40
C SER A 60 3.17 0.13 -10.38
N SER A 61 3.77 1.14 -9.80
CA SER A 61 3.14 2.45 -9.73
C SER A 61 2.84 3.00 -11.13
N GLY A 62 3.76 2.80 -12.07
CA GLY A 62 3.58 3.32 -13.41
C GLY A 62 2.43 2.67 -14.16
N ALA A 63 2.15 1.40 -13.89
CA ALA A 63 1.09 0.70 -14.59
C ALA A 63 -0.30 1.19 -14.21
N TYR A 64 -0.44 1.76 -13.02
CA TYR A 64 -1.76 2.12 -12.50
C TYR A 64 -1.87 3.61 -12.18
N GLY A 65 -0.93 4.40 -12.66
CA GLY A 65 -0.98 5.83 -12.44
C GLY A 65 -0.80 6.25 -10.99
N LEU A 66 -0.11 5.43 -10.20
CA LEU A 66 0.14 5.73 -8.80
C LEU A 66 1.42 6.54 -8.67
N PRO A 67 1.52 7.39 -7.65
CA PRO A 67 2.78 8.09 -7.40
C PRO A 67 3.91 7.11 -7.14
N TYR A 68 5.12 7.49 -7.53
CA TYR A 68 6.26 6.63 -7.27
C TYR A 68 6.48 6.50 -5.76
N PRO A 69 6.63 5.29 -5.24
CA PRO A 69 6.71 5.13 -3.78
C PRO A 69 8.05 5.63 -3.25
N PRO A 70 8.05 6.18 -2.03
CA PRO A 70 9.32 6.56 -1.40
C PRO A 70 10.17 5.32 -1.13
N ILE A 71 11.45 5.55 -0.88
CA ILE A 71 12.36 4.47 -0.52
C ILE A 71 11.82 3.77 0.71
N GLY A 72 11.80 2.44 0.67
CA GLY A 72 11.30 1.64 1.78
C GLY A 72 9.82 1.39 1.77
N CYS A 73 9.12 1.89 0.75
CA CYS A 73 7.69 1.71 0.62
C CYS A 73 7.35 1.05 -0.70
N GLU A 74 6.21 0.37 -0.74
CA GLU A 74 5.71 -0.24 -1.96
C GLU A 74 4.20 -0.08 -2.02
N TRP A 75 3.69 0.00 -3.25
CA TRP A 75 2.25 -0.11 -3.46
C TRP A 75 1.88 -1.57 -3.45
N VAL A 76 0.84 -1.90 -2.70
CA VAL A 76 0.42 -3.29 -2.48
C VAL A 76 -1.06 -3.39 -2.78
N ARG A 77 -1.44 -4.46 -3.45
CA ARG A 77 -2.86 -4.71 -3.71
C ARG A 77 -3.52 -5.37 -2.52
N VAL A 78 -4.68 -4.85 -2.12
CA VAL A 78 -5.54 -5.51 -1.15
C VAL A 78 -6.96 -5.42 -1.69
N GLY A 79 -7.47 -6.54 -2.17
CA GLY A 79 -8.79 -6.56 -2.77
C GLY A 79 -8.88 -5.65 -3.98
N GLN A 80 -9.73 -4.64 -3.89
CA GLN A 80 -9.94 -3.67 -4.96
C GLN A 80 -9.11 -2.41 -4.79
N ASP A 81 -8.27 -2.36 -3.79
CA ASP A 81 -7.58 -1.14 -3.40
C ASP A 81 -6.08 -1.27 -3.56
N ALA A 82 -5.40 -0.12 -3.66
CA ALA A 82 -3.94 -0.05 -3.64
C ALA A 82 -3.52 0.68 -2.38
N LEU A 83 -2.64 0.08 -1.61
CA LEU A 83 -2.16 0.62 -0.36
C LEU A 83 -0.68 0.92 -0.47
N LEU A 84 -0.28 2.12 -0.05
CA LEU A 84 1.15 2.44 0.06
C LEU A 84 1.61 2.01 1.44
N VAL A 85 2.56 1.10 1.49
CA VAL A 85 2.95 0.43 2.72
C VAL A 85 4.44 0.60 2.96
N ASP A 86 4.78 0.96 4.20
CA ASP A 86 6.15 0.92 4.67
C ASP A 86 6.48 -0.55 4.91
N ILE A 87 7.36 -1.11 4.10
CA ILE A 87 7.59 -2.55 4.12
C ILE A 87 8.39 -3.03 5.32
N TRP A 88 8.92 -2.12 6.10
CA TRP A 88 9.59 -2.51 7.34
C TRP A 88 8.60 -2.80 8.45
N SER A 89 7.54 -2.00 8.51
CA SER A 89 6.59 -2.08 9.62
C SER A 89 5.23 -2.57 9.20
N GLY A 90 4.89 -2.47 7.92
CA GLY A 90 3.55 -2.75 7.45
C GLY A 90 2.61 -1.55 7.58
N ARG A 91 3.12 -0.40 8.02
CA ARG A 91 2.26 0.76 8.22
C ARG A 91 1.72 1.28 6.90
N ILE A 92 0.44 1.55 6.86
CA ILE A 92 -0.23 2.05 5.67
C ILE A 92 -0.14 3.58 5.66
N LEU A 93 0.43 4.12 4.58
CA LEU A 93 0.65 5.55 4.45
C LEU A 93 -0.35 6.23 3.53
N SER A 94 -0.96 5.46 2.64
CA SER A 94 -1.93 6.02 1.70
C SER A 94 -2.77 4.89 1.14
N VAL A 95 -4.01 5.19 0.77
CA VAL A 95 -4.91 4.20 0.20
C VAL A 95 -5.62 4.81 -1.01
N TYR A 96 -5.58 4.10 -2.12
CA TYR A 96 -6.37 4.42 -3.30
C TYR A 96 -7.51 3.43 -3.36
N TYR A 97 -8.68 3.86 -2.98
CA TYR A 97 -9.86 3.00 -2.93
C TYR A 97 -10.44 2.78 -4.31
N GLY A 98 -10.82 1.55 -4.58
CA GLY A 98 -11.55 1.22 -5.79
C GLY A 98 -10.78 1.35 -7.07
N ILE A 99 -9.47 1.08 -7.04
CA ILE A 99 -8.65 1.18 -8.25
C ILE A 99 -8.74 -0.10 -9.09
N PHE A 100 -9.21 -1.19 -8.53
CA PHE A 100 -9.39 -2.43 -9.27
C PHE A 100 -10.85 -2.86 -9.25
N TRP A 101 -11.24 -3.59 -10.29
CA TRP A 101 -12.56 -4.19 -10.37
C TRP A 101 -12.68 -5.41 -9.47
#